data_b0950ab1ab4d05896683d62699ef5edb
#
_entry.id   b0950ab1ab4d05896683d62699ef5edb
#
_cell.length_a   1.000
_cell.length_b   1.000
_cell.length_c   1.000
_cell.angle_alpha   90.00
_cell.angle_beta   90.00
_cell.angle_gamma   90.00
#
_symmetry.space_group_name_H-M   'P 1'
#
loop_
_entity.id
_entity.type
_entity.pdbx_description
1 polymer ?
#
loop_
_entity_poly.entity_id
_entity_poly.type
_entity_poly.pdbx_seq_one_letter_code
_entity_poly.pdbx_strand_id
1 'polypeptide(L)'
;PAAWKFGWQRENYDELAGALAAGHIIECGCQATGGNYSFFKEVPSFDNVGYPIAEIENDGSFTITKHPGTGGLVSVGTVTAQLLYEISSPSYINPDVVSHFDALNIKQISKDRVYVSGCKGSSPPNKHKVCINLAGGYRNGIDLILTGMDIKEKSEAFLDTLFNSVGGREQFDEVSVNLHRTDKENPNSNEEAMATLSLSVKSKDPELVGRLFSAKIIELSLANYPGFFSAGGGKKPGPVIVYWPALVGSEHIT
;
A
#
# COMPACT_ATOMS: atom_id res chain seq x y z
N PRO A 1 -10.47 -17.39 -16.56
CA PRO A 1 -10.15 -18.79 -16.92
C PRO A 1 -11.23 -19.78 -16.49
N ALA A 2 -11.77 -19.68 -15.24
CA ALA A 2 -12.79 -20.60 -14.74
C ALA A 2 -14.06 -20.56 -15.60
N ALA A 3 -14.62 -19.38 -15.86
CA ALA A 3 -15.81 -19.20 -16.68
C ALA A 3 -15.66 -19.87 -18.06
N TRP A 4 -14.50 -19.66 -18.70
CA TRP A 4 -14.21 -20.29 -19.99
C TRP A 4 -14.09 -21.82 -19.88
N LYS A 5 -13.42 -22.32 -18.82
CA LYS A 5 -13.25 -23.76 -18.61
C LYS A 5 -14.59 -24.48 -18.38
N PHE A 6 -15.47 -23.87 -17.58
CA PHE A 6 -16.75 -24.47 -17.20
C PHE A 6 -17.91 -24.08 -18.13
N GLY A 7 -17.69 -23.18 -19.08
CA GLY A 7 -18.73 -22.72 -20.02
C GLY A 7 -19.77 -21.80 -19.38
N TRP A 8 -19.44 -21.10 -18.31
CA TRP A 8 -20.38 -20.18 -17.66
C TRP A 8 -20.74 -19.02 -18.58
N GLN A 9 -22.01 -18.64 -18.51
CA GLN A 9 -22.54 -17.49 -19.22
C GLN A 9 -22.41 -16.22 -18.34
N ARG A 10 -22.66 -15.05 -18.93
CA ARG A 10 -22.56 -13.76 -18.23
C ARG A 10 -23.54 -13.61 -17.06
N GLU A 11 -24.62 -14.36 -17.07
CA GLU A 11 -25.69 -14.36 -16.08
C GLU A 11 -25.45 -15.38 -14.94
N ASN A 12 -24.40 -16.17 -15.01
CA ASN A 12 -23.99 -17.09 -13.93
C ASN A 12 -23.30 -16.30 -12.80
N TYR A 13 -24.03 -15.36 -12.20
CA TYR A 13 -23.45 -14.40 -11.25
C TYR A 13 -22.91 -15.06 -9.99
N ASP A 14 -23.51 -16.14 -9.48
CA ASP A 14 -23.02 -16.83 -8.28
C ASP A 14 -21.66 -17.51 -8.55
N GLU A 15 -21.52 -18.18 -9.66
CA GLU A 15 -20.27 -18.84 -10.08
C GLU A 15 -19.17 -17.80 -10.41
N LEU A 16 -19.53 -16.72 -11.10
CA LEU A 16 -18.62 -15.62 -11.40
C LEU A 16 -18.15 -14.93 -10.12
N ALA A 17 -19.04 -14.74 -9.15
CA ALA A 17 -18.69 -14.16 -7.85
C ALA A 17 -17.71 -15.05 -7.06
N GLY A 18 -17.88 -16.37 -7.14
CA GLY A 18 -16.95 -17.33 -6.54
C GLY A 18 -15.57 -17.25 -7.17
N ALA A 19 -15.49 -17.25 -8.51
CA ALA A 19 -14.22 -17.10 -9.21
C ALA A 19 -13.54 -15.73 -8.91
N LEU A 20 -14.34 -14.68 -8.76
CA LEU A 20 -13.85 -13.35 -8.38
C LEU A 20 -13.29 -13.35 -6.95
N ALA A 21 -14.01 -13.93 -5.99
CA ALA A 21 -13.55 -14.06 -4.60
C ALA A 21 -12.24 -14.87 -4.52
N ALA A 22 -12.17 -16.00 -5.27
CA ALA A 22 -10.94 -16.77 -5.37
C ALA A 22 -9.78 -15.95 -5.96
N GLY A 23 -10.04 -15.18 -7.02
CA GLY A 23 -9.08 -14.27 -7.63
C GLY A 23 -8.57 -13.22 -6.65
N HIS A 24 -9.48 -12.58 -5.90
CA HIS A 24 -9.13 -11.59 -4.87
C HIS A 24 -8.25 -12.19 -3.75
N ILE A 25 -8.53 -13.43 -3.35
CA ILE A 25 -7.74 -14.09 -2.30
C ILE A 25 -6.30 -14.40 -2.77
N ILE A 26 -6.09 -14.70 -4.06
CA ILE A 26 -4.76 -15.07 -4.56
C ILE A 26 -3.96 -13.91 -5.16
N GLU A 27 -4.57 -12.74 -5.40
CA GLU A 27 -3.92 -11.63 -6.13
C GLU A 27 -2.69 -11.06 -5.41
N CYS A 28 -2.73 -10.94 -4.08
CA CYS A 28 -1.60 -10.45 -3.28
C CYS A 28 -0.55 -11.53 -2.95
N GLY A 29 -0.57 -12.64 -3.67
CA GLY A 29 0.43 -13.69 -3.55
C GLY A 29 0.51 -14.26 -2.13
N CYS A 30 1.68 -14.16 -1.51
CA CYS A 30 1.95 -14.76 -0.21
C CYS A 30 1.09 -14.25 0.97
N GLN A 31 0.28 -13.24 0.79
CA GLN A 31 -0.56 -12.73 1.87
C GLN A 31 -1.59 -13.77 2.33
N ALA A 32 -2.26 -14.47 1.41
CA ALA A 32 -3.19 -15.55 1.75
C ALA A 32 -2.51 -16.79 2.34
N THR A 33 -1.19 -16.90 2.24
CA THR A 33 -0.38 -17.98 2.82
C THR A 33 0.38 -17.54 4.06
N GLY A 34 -0.04 -16.47 4.72
CA GLY A 34 0.48 -16.02 6.03
C GLY A 34 1.43 -14.83 5.98
N GLY A 35 1.75 -14.31 4.79
CA GLY A 35 2.46 -13.04 4.66
C GLY A 35 1.60 -11.89 5.19
N ASN A 36 2.22 -10.92 5.86
CA ASN A 36 1.53 -9.76 6.43
C ASN A 36 0.34 -10.10 7.37
N TYR A 37 0.33 -11.30 7.93
CA TYR A 37 -0.73 -11.76 8.82
C TYR A 37 -0.53 -11.25 10.25
N SER A 38 -1.55 -10.65 10.86
CA SER A 38 -1.46 -10.06 12.19
C SER A 38 -1.04 -11.06 13.27
N PHE A 39 -1.45 -12.32 13.14
CA PHE A 39 -1.01 -13.40 14.04
C PHE A 39 0.22 -14.12 13.50
N PHE A 40 1.24 -13.36 13.13
CA PHE A 40 2.45 -13.84 12.45
C PHE A 40 3.17 -15.00 13.19
N LYS A 41 2.99 -15.11 14.52
CA LYS A 41 3.56 -16.21 15.33
C LYS A 41 2.92 -17.57 15.07
N GLU A 42 1.74 -17.61 14.42
CA GLU A 42 1.08 -18.86 14.03
C GLU A 42 1.66 -19.40 12.72
N VAL A 43 2.36 -18.57 11.94
CA VAL A 43 2.99 -18.96 10.68
C VAL A 43 4.23 -19.77 10.97
N PRO A 44 4.32 -21.04 10.51
CA PRO A 44 5.41 -21.94 10.88
C PRO A 44 6.80 -21.42 10.48
N SER A 45 6.92 -20.79 9.30
CA SER A 45 8.16 -20.17 8.82
C SER A 45 7.83 -19.13 7.74
N PHE A 46 8.59 -18.04 7.74
CA PHE A 46 8.58 -17.06 6.64
C PHE A 46 9.58 -17.40 5.53
N ASP A 47 10.42 -18.43 5.74
CA ASP A 47 11.27 -18.95 4.67
C ASP A 47 10.39 -19.65 3.64
N ASN A 48 10.42 -19.18 2.39
CA ASN A 48 9.62 -19.74 1.31
C ASN A 48 8.13 -19.93 1.70
N VAL A 49 7.45 -18.87 2.06
CA VAL A 49 6.02 -18.87 2.48
C VAL A 49 5.13 -19.59 1.46
N GLY A 50 5.45 -19.52 0.19
CA GLY A 50 4.70 -20.10 -0.92
C GLY A 50 3.56 -19.20 -1.38
N TYR A 51 3.18 -19.38 -2.64
CA TYR A 51 2.01 -18.69 -3.21
C TYR A 51 0.72 -19.50 -2.98
N PRO A 52 -0.43 -18.84 -2.83
CA PRO A 52 -1.71 -19.52 -2.73
C PRO A 52 -2.11 -20.13 -4.07
N ILE A 53 -2.88 -21.19 -3.99
CA ILE A 53 -3.51 -21.88 -5.11
C ILE A 53 -5.02 -21.89 -4.86
N ALA A 54 -5.82 -21.48 -5.84
CA ALA A 54 -7.27 -21.61 -5.80
C ALA A 54 -7.72 -22.77 -6.70
N GLU A 55 -8.33 -23.77 -6.11
CA GLU A 55 -8.98 -24.90 -6.80
C GLU A 55 -10.47 -24.57 -6.90
N ILE A 56 -10.94 -24.19 -8.11
CA ILE A 56 -12.31 -23.72 -8.33
C ILE A 56 -13.17 -24.85 -8.89
N GLU A 57 -14.37 -25.03 -8.31
CA GLU A 57 -15.38 -25.98 -8.74
C GLU A 57 -16.40 -25.35 -9.70
N ASN A 58 -17.21 -26.20 -10.37
CA ASN A 58 -18.17 -25.74 -11.38
C ASN A 58 -19.32 -24.90 -10.80
N ASP A 59 -19.61 -25.02 -9.52
CA ASP A 59 -20.62 -24.24 -8.80
C ASP A 59 -20.10 -22.91 -8.22
N GLY A 60 -18.87 -22.53 -8.57
CA GLY A 60 -18.22 -21.33 -8.07
C GLY A 60 -17.62 -21.46 -6.68
N SER A 61 -17.82 -22.56 -5.96
CA SER A 61 -17.10 -22.82 -4.72
C SER A 61 -15.61 -23.10 -5.00
N PHE A 62 -14.76 -22.94 -4.01
CA PHE A 62 -13.32 -23.12 -4.22
C PHE A 62 -12.58 -23.50 -2.94
N THR A 63 -11.40 -24.08 -3.12
CA THR A 63 -10.47 -24.36 -2.03
C THR A 63 -9.19 -23.54 -2.22
N ILE A 64 -8.80 -22.82 -1.17
CA ILE A 64 -7.49 -22.18 -1.10
C ILE A 64 -6.50 -23.12 -0.45
N THR A 65 -5.34 -23.28 -1.09
CA THR A 65 -4.23 -24.11 -0.61
C THR A 65 -2.89 -23.50 -1.02
N LYS A 66 -1.80 -24.22 -0.78
CA LYS A 66 -0.44 -23.85 -1.20
C LYS A 66 0.38 -25.09 -1.56
N HIS A 67 1.54 -24.91 -2.17
CA HIS A 67 2.45 -26.01 -2.46
C HIS A 67 2.89 -26.71 -1.18
N PRO A 68 2.95 -28.05 -1.18
CA PRO A 68 3.53 -28.81 -0.08
C PRO A 68 5.00 -28.41 0.18
N GLY A 69 5.42 -28.48 1.45
CA GLY A 69 6.81 -28.20 1.82
C GLY A 69 7.18 -26.72 1.91
N THR A 70 6.24 -25.81 1.70
CA THR A 70 6.44 -24.36 1.93
C THR A 70 6.18 -23.97 3.38
N GLY A 71 6.83 -22.89 3.85
CA GLY A 71 6.81 -22.47 5.25
C GLY A 71 5.54 -21.76 5.71
N GLY A 72 4.71 -21.29 4.80
CA GLY A 72 3.51 -20.50 5.10
C GLY A 72 2.38 -21.29 5.74
N LEU A 73 1.28 -20.62 6.00
CA LEU A 73 0.06 -21.12 6.62
C LEU A 73 -1.16 -20.72 5.77
N VAL A 74 -1.99 -21.70 5.38
CA VAL A 74 -3.33 -21.44 4.86
C VAL A 74 -4.35 -21.83 5.92
N SER A 75 -5.00 -20.84 6.50
CA SER A 75 -6.02 -21.00 7.54
C SER A 75 -7.23 -20.14 7.23
N VAL A 76 -8.33 -20.38 7.93
CA VAL A 76 -9.51 -19.48 7.88
C VAL A 76 -9.07 -18.04 8.15
N GLY A 77 -8.16 -17.82 9.11
CA GLY A 77 -7.65 -16.49 9.44
C GLY A 77 -6.90 -15.82 8.29
N THR A 78 -5.94 -16.52 7.65
CA THR A 78 -5.16 -15.94 6.54
C THR A 78 -6.02 -15.68 5.30
N VAL A 79 -6.96 -16.57 4.99
CA VAL A 79 -7.91 -16.41 3.89
C VAL A 79 -8.87 -15.25 4.15
N THR A 80 -9.41 -15.13 5.38
CA THR A 80 -10.28 -14.03 5.76
C THR A 80 -9.53 -12.69 5.75
N ALA A 81 -8.28 -12.65 6.24
CA ALA A 81 -7.46 -11.44 6.22
C ALA A 81 -7.27 -10.90 4.80
N GLN A 82 -7.00 -11.80 3.84
CA GLN A 82 -6.88 -11.40 2.43
C GLN A 82 -8.23 -11.02 1.83
N LEU A 83 -9.30 -11.73 2.17
CA LEU A 83 -10.64 -11.42 1.67
C LEU A 83 -11.09 -10.00 2.06
N LEU A 84 -10.70 -9.55 3.26
CA LEU A 84 -11.03 -8.22 3.77
C LEU A 84 -10.03 -7.13 3.33
N TYR A 85 -8.95 -7.52 2.67
CA TYR A 85 -7.89 -6.60 2.26
C TYR A 85 -8.35 -5.72 1.07
N GLU A 86 -8.12 -4.40 1.18
CA GLU A 86 -8.43 -3.41 0.13
C GLU A 86 -9.90 -3.31 -0.30
N ILE A 87 -10.83 -3.87 0.46
CA ILE A 87 -12.26 -3.70 0.21
C ILE A 87 -12.89 -2.72 1.20
N SER A 88 -13.85 -1.94 0.74
CA SER A 88 -14.58 -0.94 1.56
C SER A 88 -16.01 -1.35 1.90
N SER A 89 -16.51 -2.42 1.30
CA SER A 89 -17.89 -2.90 1.43
C SER A 89 -17.97 -4.41 1.21
N PRO A 90 -18.90 -5.12 1.86
CA PRO A 90 -19.18 -6.51 1.58
C PRO A 90 -19.56 -6.78 0.11
N SER A 91 -20.18 -5.80 -0.55
CA SER A 91 -20.46 -5.85 -1.99
C SER A 91 -19.24 -5.40 -2.78
N TYR A 92 -18.46 -6.37 -3.26
CA TYR A 92 -17.26 -6.15 -4.05
C TYR A 92 -17.62 -5.97 -5.53
N ILE A 93 -17.58 -4.70 -5.97
CA ILE A 93 -18.04 -4.29 -7.30
C ILE A 93 -16.92 -4.49 -8.32
N ASN A 94 -17.23 -5.27 -9.38
CA ASN A 94 -16.33 -5.47 -10.51
C ASN A 94 -17.08 -5.30 -11.85
N PRO A 95 -16.37 -5.19 -12.98
CA PRO A 95 -17.00 -4.99 -14.29
C PRO A 95 -17.94 -6.12 -14.74
N ASP A 96 -17.70 -7.36 -14.29
CA ASP A 96 -18.44 -8.54 -14.74
C ASP A 96 -19.51 -8.98 -13.75
N VAL A 97 -19.32 -8.72 -12.46
CA VAL A 97 -20.19 -9.18 -11.38
C VAL A 97 -19.97 -8.35 -10.12
N VAL A 98 -20.99 -8.20 -9.30
CA VAL A 98 -20.86 -7.76 -7.90
C VAL A 98 -20.86 -9.00 -7.03
N SER A 99 -19.76 -9.28 -6.32
CA SER A 99 -19.65 -10.40 -5.39
C SER A 99 -20.01 -9.97 -3.98
N HIS A 100 -20.85 -10.76 -3.30
CA HIS A 100 -21.31 -10.49 -1.93
C HIS A 100 -20.50 -11.31 -0.93
N PHE A 101 -19.45 -10.71 -0.36
CA PHE A 101 -18.49 -11.38 0.53
C PHE A 101 -19.10 -11.76 1.89
N ASP A 102 -20.16 -11.10 2.31
CA ASP A 102 -20.91 -11.43 3.52
C ASP A 102 -21.74 -12.74 3.41
N ALA A 103 -21.93 -13.25 2.19
CA ALA A 103 -22.60 -14.53 1.96
C ALA A 103 -21.65 -15.74 2.06
N LEU A 104 -20.32 -15.51 2.06
CA LEU A 104 -19.33 -16.58 2.00
C LEU A 104 -19.26 -17.39 3.29
N ASN A 105 -19.20 -18.72 3.13
CA ASN A 105 -18.90 -19.66 4.19
C ASN A 105 -17.46 -20.15 4.03
N ILE A 106 -16.61 -19.88 5.03
CA ILE A 106 -15.19 -20.20 5.02
C ILE A 106 -14.91 -21.29 6.05
N LYS A 107 -14.37 -22.43 5.62
CA LYS A 107 -14.18 -23.60 6.48
C LYS A 107 -12.82 -24.24 6.27
N GLN A 108 -12.07 -24.45 7.35
CA GLN A 108 -10.89 -25.32 7.31
C GLN A 108 -11.32 -26.77 7.08
N ILE A 109 -10.83 -27.39 6.01
CA ILE A 109 -11.15 -28.79 5.68
C ILE A 109 -10.00 -29.74 5.99
N SER A 110 -8.78 -29.25 5.93
CA SER A 110 -7.56 -29.96 6.37
C SER A 110 -6.42 -28.95 6.56
N LYS A 111 -5.23 -29.44 6.93
CA LYS A 111 -4.03 -28.59 7.04
C LYS A 111 -3.76 -27.89 5.71
N ASP A 112 -3.59 -26.57 5.76
CA ASP A 112 -3.32 -25.71 4.59
C ASP A 112 -4.38 -25.85 3.46
N ARG A 113 -5.64 -26.17 3.82
CA ARG A 113 -6.76 -26.24 2.86
C ARG A 113 -8.02 -25.62 3.48
N VAL A 114 -8.46 -24.53 2.89
CA VAL A 114 -9.64 -23.77 3.30
C VAL A 114 -10.68 -23.79 2.17
N TYR A 115 -11.82 -24.38 2.43
CA TYR A 115 -12.94 -24.42 1.50
C TYR A 115 -13.83 -23.20 1.69
N VAL A 116 -14.20 -22.56 0.57
CA VAL A 116 -15.07 -21.38 0.51
C VAL A 116 -16.27 -21.71 -0.37
N SER A 117 -17.46 -21.47 0.15
CA SER A 117 -18.74 -21.74 -0.53
C SER A 117 -19.78 -20.67 -0.20
N GLY A 118 -20.98 -20.80 -0.75
CA GLY A 118 -22.05 -19.83 -0.54
C GLY A 118 -21.86 -18.54 -1.33
N CYS A 119 -21.05 -18.60 -2.40
CA CYS A 119 -20.81 -17.45 -3.26
C CYS A 119 -22.12 -16.91 -3.83
N LYS A 120 -22.34 -15.62 -3.69
CA LYS A 120 -23.50 -14.91 -4.22
C LYS A 120 -23.05 -13.73 -5.07
N GLY A 121 -23.64 -13.63 -6.24
CA GLY A 121 -23.38 -12.56 -7.19
C GLY A 121 -24.64 -11.83 -7.62
N SER A 122 -24.47 -10.60 -8.05
CA SER A 122 -25.51 -9.84 -8.73
C SER A 122 -24.95 -9.15 -9.98
N SER A 123 -25.85 -8.64 -10.82
CA SER A 123 -25.45 -7.98 -12.07
C SER A 123 -24.43 -6.88 -11.82
N PRO A 124 -23.46 -6.70 -12.74
CA PRO A 124 -22.50 -5.60 -12.65
C PRO A 124 -23.19 -4.24 -12.79
N PRO A 125 -22.55 -3.15 -12.33
CA PRO A 125 -23.07 -1.82 -12.56
C PRO A 125 -23.06 -1.46 -14.05
N ASN A 126 -23.95 -0.55 -14.45
CA ASN A 126 -24.00 -0.01 -15.81
C ASN A 126 -22.94 1.06 -16.10
N LYS A 127 -22.03 1.30 -15.15
CA LYS A 127 -20.89 2.21 -15.29
C LYS A 127 -19.62 1.55 -14.78
N HIS A 128 -18.53 1.75 -15.50
CA HIS A 128 -17.21 1.24 -15.14
C HIS A 128 -16.31 2.36 -14.64
N LYS A 129 -15.54 2.06 -13.61
CA LYS A 129 -14.51 2.96 -13.12
C LYS A 129 -13.30 2.95 -14.06
N VAL A 130 -12.91 4.13 -14.51
CA VAL A 130 -11.72 4.36 -15.34
C VAL A 130 -10.66 5.06 -14.50
N CYS A 131 -9.45 4.54 -14.55
CA CYS A 131 -8.28 5.13 -13.92
C CYS A 131 -7.63 6.12 -14.89
N ILE A 132 -7.77 7.41 -14.62
CA ILE A 132 -7.06 8.46 -15.34
C ILE A 132 -5.83 8.83 -14.52
N ASN A 133 -4.65 8.71 -15.12
CA ASN A 133 -3.39 9.07 -14.49
C ASN A 133 -2.91 10.40 -15.06
N LEU A 134 -2.86 11.42 -14.21
CA LEU A 134 -2.41 12.76 -14.56
C LEU A 134 -0.96 12.99 -14.08
N ALA A 135 -0.15 13.64 -14.91
CA ALA A 135 1.18 14.08 -14.49
C ALA A 135 1.06 15.19 -13.45
N GLY A 136 1.47 14.91 -12.22
CA GLY A 136 1.36 15.81 -11.06
C GLY A 136 2.64 16.56 -10.71
N GLY A 137 3.65 16.53 -11.57
CA GLY A 137 4.96 17.12 -11.28
C GLY A 137 5.95 16.13 -10.68
N TYR A 138 6.85 16.63 -9.85
CA TYR A 138 7.92 15.84 -9.23
C TYR A 138 7.95 16.07 -7.74
N ARG A 139 8.32 15.04 -6.99
CA ARG A 139 8.46 15.11 -5.53
C ARG A 139 9.84 14.62 -5.11
N ASN A 140 10.38 15.27 -4.10
CA ASN A 140 11.58 14.82 -3.40
C ASN A 140 11.39 15.00 -1.90
N GLY A 141 12.19 14.30 -1.11
CA GLY A 141 12.10 14.41 0.35
C GLY A 141 13.31 13.79 1.02
N ILE A 142 13.46 14.11 2.30
CA ILE A 142 14.53 13.61 3.14
C ILE A 142 14.04 13.49 4.58
N ASP A 143 14.63 12.54 5.28
CA ASP A 143 14.51 12.41 6.73
C ASP A 143 15.83 12.85 7.37
N LEU A 144 15.72 13.79 8.29
CA LEU A 144 16.83 14.37 9.02
C LEU A 144 16.70 13.99 10.49
N ILE A 145 17.82 13.69 11.10
CA ILE A 145 17.87 13.41 12.54
C ILE A 145 18.40 14.65 13.25
N LEU A 146 17.64 15.10 14.22
CA LEU A 146 18.03 16.14 15.16
C LEU A 146 18.31 15.48 16.49
N THR A 147 19.38 15.88 17.18
CA THR A 147 19.76 15.31 18.46
C THR A 147 20.23 16.38 19.44
N GLY A 148 20.11 16.07 20.72
CA GLY A 148 20.45 16.94 21.81
C GLY A 148 19.31 17.84 22.24
N MET A 149 19.62 19.05 22.73
CA MET A 149 18.63 20.01 23.21
C MET A 149 18.08 20.88 22.06
N ASP A 150 17.02 21.63 22.34
CA ASP A 150 16.46 22.67 21.45
C ASP A 150 15.98 22.10 20.09
N ILE A 151 15.40 20.91 20.10
CA ILE A 151 14.99 20.21 18.88
C ILE A 151 14.04 21.04 18.01
N LYS A 152 13.08 21.72 18.64
CA LYS A 152 12.11 22.55 17.91
C LYS A 152 12.82 23.74 17.24
N GLU A 153 13.61 24.45 17.96
CA GLU A 153 14.37 25.63 17.50
C GLU A 153 15.37 25.23 16.40
N LYS A 154 16.01 24.07 16.55
CA LYS A 154 16.88 23.49 15.52
C LYS A 154 16.11 23.19 14.23
N SER A 155 14.91 22.61 14.33
CA SER A 155 14.10 22.32 13.13
C SER A 155 13.67 23.61 12.42
N GLU A 156 13.23 24.63 13.18
CA GLU A 156 12.81 25.92 12.65
C GLU A 156 13.98 26.62 11.95
N ALA A 157 15.12 26.72 12.61
CA ALA A 157 16.33 27.36 12.04
C ALA A 157 16.80 26.67 10.75
N PHE A 158 16.76 25.34 10.70
CA PHE A 158 17.08 24.60 9.49
C PHE A 158 16.11 24.91 8.35
N LEU A 159 14.80 24.84 8.61
CA LEU A 159 13.76 25.07 7.61
C LEU A 159 13.84 26.50 7.05
N ASP A 160 13.99 27.49 7.91
CA ASP A 160 14.12 28.89 7.51
C ASP A 160 15.35 29.08 6.60
N THR A 161 16.50 28.54 7.01
CA THR A 161 17.73 28.63 6.22
C THR A 161 17.60 27.91 4.88
N LEU A 162 17.02 26.70 4.87
CA LEU A 162 16.81 25.93 3.66
C LEU A 162 15.91 26.68 2.68
N PHE A 163 14.72 27.07 3.11
CA PHE A 163 13.76 27.73 2.21
C PHE A 163 14.25 29.08 1.72
N ASN A 164 14.87 29.89 2.57
CA ASN A 164 15.51 31.14 2.15
C ASN A 164 16.58 30.92 1.09
N SER A 165 17.34 29.81 1.19
CA SER A 165 18.42 29.51 0.23
C SER A 165 17.95 29.04 -1.14
N VAL A 166 16.69 28.58 -1.25
CA VAL A 166 16.09 28.12 -2.51
C VAL A 166 15.04 29.11 -3.07
N GLY A 167 15.00 30.32 -2.55
CA GLY A 167 14.13 31.39 -3.04
C GLY A 167 12.76 31.50 -2.40
N GLY A 168 12.53 30.76 -1.31
CA GLY A 168 11.29 30.79 -0.53
C GLY A 168 10.48 29.51 -0.63
N ARG A 169 9.65 29.29 0.38
CA ARG A 169 8.77 28.13 0.47
C ARG A 169 7.69 28.13 -0.63
N GLU A 170 7.30 29.30 -1.09
CA GLU A 170 6.31 29.55 -2.14
C GLU A 170 6.76 29.13 -3.54
N GLN A 171 8.04 28.79 -3.73
CA GLN A 171 8.53 28.21 -4.99
C GLN A 171 8.01 26.78 -5.23
N PHE A 172 7.55 26.12 -4.19
CA PHE A 172 7.06 24.75 -4.26
C PHE A 172 5.53 24.71 -4.31
N ASP A 173 4.96 23.80 -5.13
CA ASP A 173 3.52 23.57 -5.21
C ASP A 173 2.98 22.97 -3.89
N GLU A 174 3.78 22.11 -3.24
CA GLU A 174 3.48 21.52 -1.94
C GLU A 174 4.75 21.38 -1.09
N VAL A 175 4.62 21.68 0.20
CA VAL A 175 5.66 21.44 1.21
C VAL A 175 5.02 20.73 2.39
N SER A 176 5.53 19.56 2.73
CA SER A 176 5.15 18.79 3.91
C SER A 176 6.31 18.73 4.88
N VAL A 177 6.09 19.11 6.12
CA VAL A 177 7.07 19.09 7.20
C VAL A 177 6.45 18.39 8.40
N ASN A 178 7.09 17.33 8.87
CA ASN A 178 6.67 16.60 10.07
C ASN A 178 7.86 16.45 11.01
N LEU A 179 7.76 17.01 12.20
CA LEU A 179 8.72 16.81 13.27
C LEU A 179 8.19 15.71 14.22
N HIS A 180 8.78 14.53 14.07
CA HIS A 180 8.48 13.38 14.93
C HIS A 180 9.31 13.45 16.21
N ARG A 181 8.68 13.91 17.29
CA ARG A 181 9.30 14.08 18.60
C ARG A 181 9.35 12.75 19.33
N THR A 182 10.53 12.13 19.34
CA THR A 182 10.85 10.92 20.12
C THR A 182 11.83 11.21 21.24
N ASP A 183 12.35 12.43 21.29
CA ASP A 183 13.25 12.94 22.30
C ASP A 183 12.55 13.10 23.66
N LYS A 184 13.30 12.81 24.73
CA LYS A 184 12.88 13.01 26.12
C LYS A 184 13.37 14.36 26.63
N GLU A 185 12.67 14.93 27.61
CA GLU A 185 13.05 16.18 28.24
C GLU A 185 14.41 16.06 28.95
N ASN A 186 14.68 14.94 29.61
CA ASN A 186 15.93 14.64 30.30
C ASN A 186 16.48 13.30 29.77
N PRO A 187 17.12 13.30 28.59
CA PRO A 187 17.62 12.07 27.97
C PRO A 187 18.85 11.53 28.68
N ASN A 188 18.92 10.20 28.87
CA ASN A 188 20.07 9.52 29.43
C ASN A 188 20.97 8.87 28.35
N SER A 189 20.52 8.90 27.09
CA SER A 189 21.28 8.37 25.96
C SER A 189 21.01 9.21 24.71
N ASN A 190 21.82 8.99 23.67
CA ASN A 190 21.66 9.66 22.38
C ASN A 190 20.32 9.31 21.73
N GLU A 191 19.87 8.07 21.86
CA GLU A 191 18.58 7.61 21.31
C GLU A 191 17.42 8.35 21.96
N GLU A 192 17.51 8.60 23.27
CA GLU A 192 16.51 9.36 24.02
C GLU A 192 16.50 10.86 23.69
N ALA A 193 17.55 11.37 23.05
CA ALA A 193 17.72 12.76 22.63
C ALA A 193 17.43 12.99 21.15
N MET A 194 16.92 11.99 20.42
CA MET A 194 16.71 12.07 18.97
C MET A 194 15.27 12.40 18.60
N ALA A 195 15.13 13.20 17.54
CA ALA A 195 13.89 13.43 16.83
C ALA A 195 14.11 13.33 15.33
N THR A 196 13.08 13.00 14.55
CA THR A 196 13.14 12.93 13.10
C THR A 196 12.36 14.08 12.48
N LEU A 197 13.03 14.88 11.62
CA LEU A 197 12.39 15.87 10.79
C LEU A 197 12.22 15.31 9.38
N SER A 198 11.00 14.95 9.02
CA SER A 198 10.64 14.50 7.68
C SER A 198 10.20 15.69 6.83
N LEU A 199 10.91 15.93 5.74
CA LEU A 199 10.63 17.01 4.79
C LEU A 199 10.36 16.46 3.41
N SER A 200 9.28 16.93 2.77
CA SER A 200 8.95 16.63 1.38
C SER A 200 8.51 17.88 0.65
N VAL A 201 8.99 18.05 -0.57
CA VAL A 201 8.65 19.15 -1.47
C VAL A 201 8.17 18.62 -2.82
N LYS A 202 7.25 19.34 -3.46
CA LYS A 202 6.73 19.02 -4.78
C LYS A 202 6.73 20.26 -5.66
N SER A 203 7.08 20.09 -6.92
CA SER A 203 6.99 21.14 -7.95
C SER A 203 6.83 20.52 -9.33
N LYS A 204 6.32 21.31 -10.27
CA LYS A 204 6.36 20.97 -11.70
C LYS A 204 7.77 21.03 -12.28
N ASP A 205 8.66 21.79 -11.64
CA ASP A 205 10.06 21.90 -12.03
C ASP A 205 10.91 20.81 -11.35
N PRO A 206 11.45 19.83 -12.11
CA PRO A 206 12.27 18.76 -11.57
C PRO A 206 13.63 19.25 -11.04
N GLU A 207 14.17 20.36 -11.56
CA GLU A 207 15.45 20.91 -11.10
C GLU A 207 15.33 21.52 -9.71
N LEU A 208 14.22 22.22 -9.44
CA LEU A 208 13.95 22.82 -8.14
C LEU A 208 13.88 21.78 -7.03
N VAL A 209 13.10 20.71 -7.23
CA VAL A 209 12.96 19.61 -6.24
C VAL A 209 14.12 18.61 -6.33
N GLY A 210 14.93 18.68 -7.37
CA GLY A 210 16.08 17.83 -7.63
C GLY A 210 17.36 18.34 -6.98
N ARG A 211 18.30 18.73 -7.86
CA ARG A 211 19.64 19.09 -7.44
C ARG A 211 19.67 20.35 -6.57
N LEU A 212 18.87 21.36 -6.88
CA LEU A 212 18.84 22.60 -6.09
C LEU A 212 18.47 22.33 -4.64
N PHE A 213 17.37 21.60 -4.42
CA PHE A 213 16.92 21.20 -3.09
C PHE A 213 17.91 20.28 -2.37
N SER A 214 18.34 19.19 -3.02
CA SER A 214 19.20 18.19 -2.39
C SER A 214 20.60 18.73 -2.07
N ALA A 215 21.19 19.56 -2.94
CA ALA A 215 22.50 20.14 -2.70
C ALA A 215 22.49 21.09 -1.51
N LYS A 216 21.41 21.85 -1.31
CA LYS A 216 21.29 22.75 -0.15
C LYS A 216 21.19 21.98 1.17
N ILE A 217 20.50 20.88 1.20
CA ILE A 217 20.45 20.03 2.39
C ILE A 217 21.83 19.47 2.74
N ILE A 218 22.58 19.01 1.73
CA ILE A 218 23.96 18.51 1.93
C ILE A 218 24.86 19.63 2.43
N GLU A 219 24.77 20.82 1.83
CA GLU A 219 25.54 22.01 2.27
C GLU A 219 25.23 22.35 3.75
N LEU A 220 23.95 22.38 4.11
CA LEU A 220 23.49 22.69 5.46
C LEU A 220 23.86 21.63 6.50
N SER A 221 24.19 20.40 6.07
CA SER A 221 24.65 19.36 7.01
C SER A 221 25.95 19.74 7.72
N LEU A 222 26.77 20.61 7.11
CA LEU A 222 28.01 21.12 7.69
C LEU A 222 27.97 22.63 8.01
N ALA A 223 27.08 23.36 7.39
CA ALA A 223 26.90 24.80 7.56
C ALA A 223 25.78 25.15 8.56
N ASN A 224 25.57 24.30 9.55
CA ASN A 224 24.52 24.47 10.54
C ASN A 224 25.03 24.15 11.98
N TYR A 225 24.12 23.99 12.91
CA TYR A 225 24.38 23.67 14.31
C TYR A 225 24.79 22.21 14.54
N PRO A 226 25.41 21.86 15.69
CA PRO A 226 25.71 20.46 16.02
C PRO A 226 24.46 19.66 16.35
N GLY A 227 24.52 18.35 16.13
CA GLY A 227 23.39 17.45 16.37
C GLY A 227 22.37 17.42 15.22
N PHE A 228 22.87 17.56 14.01
CA PHE A 228 22.10 17.49 12.75
C PHE A 228 22.80 16.55 11.78
N PHE A 229 22.04 15.55 11.26
CA PHE A 229 22.54 14.64 10.21
C PHE A 229 21.39 14.04 9.39
N SER A 230 21.67 13.54 8.22
CA SER A 230 20.69 12.87 7.36
C SER A 230 20.64 11.38 7.63
N ALA A 231 19.44 10.79 7.65
CA ALA A 231 19.25 9.35 7.74
C ALA A 231 19.50 8.60 6.42
N GLY A 232 19.92 9.30 5.37
CA GLY A 232 20.25 8.74 4.05
C GLY A 232 20.79 9.79 3.11
N GLY A 233 21.27 9.37 1.94
CA GLY A 233 21.74 10.27 0.89
C GLY A 233 20.60 11.04 0.23
N GLY A 234 20.94 12.13 -0.48
CA GLY A 234 19.97 12.87 -1.29
C GLY A 234 19.31 11.98 -2.34
N LYS A 235 18.01 12.00 -2.38
CA LYS A 235 17.22 11.23 -3.36
C LYS A 235 17.11 12.02 -4.66
N LYS A 236 16.92 11.31 -5.77
CA LYS A 236 16.51 11.94 -7.03
C LYS A 236 15.02 12.26 -6.97
N PRO A 237 14.56 13.33 -7.65
CA PRO A 237 13.13 13.61 -7.73
C PRO A 237 12.41 12.48 -8.45
N GLY A 238 11.30 12.03 -7.88
CA GLY A 238 10.40 11.06 -8.49
C GLY A 238 9.19 11.74 -9.15
N PRO A 239 8.68 11.23 -10.29
CA PRO A 239 7.45 11.73 -10.87
C PRO A 239 6.27 11.47 -9.93
N VAL A 240 5.35 12.42 -9.87
CA VAL A 240 4.08 12.29 -9.15
C VAL A 240 2.98 12.00 -10.16
N ILE A 241 2.29 10.89 -9.94
CA ILE A 241 1.10 10.54 -10.70
C ILE A 241 -0.12 10.79 -9.83
N VAL A 242 -1.03 11.61 -10.31
CA VAL A 242 -2.31 11.89 -9.64
C VAL A 242 -3.36 10.99 -10.25
N TYR A 243 -3.92 10.11 -9.43
CA TYR A 243 -5.04 9.27 -9.80
C TYR A 243 -6.33 10.09 -9.81
N TRP A 244 -7.02 10.09 -10.96
CA TRP A 244 -8.31 10.77 -11.12
C TRP A 244 -9.38 9.76 -11.55
N PRO A 245 -10.25 9.28 -10.65
CA PRO A 245 -11.29 8.33 -10.99
C PRO A 245 -12.39 8.99 -11.84
N ALA A 246 -12.81 8.31 -12.90
CA ALA A 246 -13.95 8.67 -13.70
C ALA A 246 -14.88 7.47 -13.89
N LEU A 247 -16.13 7.70 -14.23
CA LEU A 247 -17.11 6.68 -14.56
C LEU A 247 -17.50 6.79 -16.02
N VAL A 248 -17.48 5.67 -16.73
CA VAL A 248 -17.89 5.56 -18.15
C VAL A 248 -19.02 4.55 -18.25
N GLY A 249 -20.06 4.85 -19.01
CA GLY A 249 -21.17 3.93 -19.25
C GLY A 249 -20.72 2.68 -19.99
N SER A 250 -21.32 1.53 -19.65
CA SER A 250 -20.97 0.22 -20.26
C SER A 250 -21.18 0.23 -21.78
N GLU A 251 -22.10 1.03 -22.28
CA GLU A 251 -22.38 1.20 -23.71
C GLU A 251 -21.23 1.81 -24.51
N HIS A 252 -20.24 2.41 -23.84
CA HIS A 252 -19.05 2.99 -24.47
C HIS A 252 -17.80 2.07 -24.39
N ILE A 253 -17.96 0.89 -23.79
CA ILE A 253 -16.87 -0.10 -23.63
C ILE A 253 -17.16 -1.30 -24.54
N THR A 254 -16.30 -1.53 -25.48
CA THR A 254 -16.40 -2.65 -26.44
C THR A 254 -15.41 -3.76 -26.13
#